data_617ab2df3107e9a218864d1b5c0a5af4
#
_entry.id   617ab2df3107e9a218864d1b5c0a5af4
#
_cell.length_a   1.000
_cell.length_b   1.000
_cell.length_c   1.000
_cell.angle_alpha   90.00
_cell.angle_beta   90.00
_cell.angle_gamma   90.00
#
_symmetry.space_group_name_H-M   'P 1'
#
loop_
_entity.id
_entity.type
_entity.pdbx_description
1 polymer ?
#
loop_
_entity_poly.entity_id
_entity_poly.type
_entity_poly.pdbx_seq_one_letter_code
_entity_poly.pdbx_strand_id
1 'polypeptide(L)'
;MCSLPFIDQTNTMNNIELFLWILSITTLVSWLYLWLFRSLFWLANQRLEKLPADIPEPISLPPIIALIPARNEEDVIANCIGSLLNQDYQGELSIILIDDASNDATVKIAQGAVTQLDGGDKVQIISGKKLPSGWAGKVWALQQGMSRPVRTQAKYYLLSDADVYHDPSNITRLVSKAEKEELDLVSLMVKLQCRSLWDWLLIPAFIFFFQKLFPFNRVNDPSSRVAAAAGGCMLVRKTAMDRIGQLTSIKSAIIDDCALARKLKDHGPIWLGLSTTTRSIRPYYNLTEIWHMVTRSAYTQLHHSPVFLLGTIIGMTVVYMAPPLVMGFAFLHDLIFPLLFSGCAWGIMVYTYRPTLKIYYAKPFYGLLLPVTGLIYLLMTIDSARRFYLNKGGEWKGRVYN
;
A
#
# COMPACT_ATOMS: atom_id res chain seq x y z
N MET A 1 35.42 -17.12 -68.44
CA MET A 1 34.69 -16.03 -67.84
C MET A 1 33.42 -16.61 -67.22
N CYS A 2 33.46 -16.95 -65.90
CA CYS A 2 32.30 -17.42 -65.16
C CYS A 2 31.88 -16.27 -64.25
N SER A 3 30.77 -15.64 -64.59
CA SER A 3 30.11 -14.63 -63.76
C SER A 3 29.34 -15.35 -62.63
N LEU A 4 29.85 -15.21 -61.47
CA LEU A 4 29.09 -15.56 -60.22
C LEU A 4 27.90 -14.58 -60.07
N PRO A 5 26.70 -15.05 -59.78
CA PRO A 5 25.59 -14.16 -59.46
C PRO A 5 25.83 -13.56 -58.07
N PHE A 6 25.90 -12.23 -57.99
CA PHE A 6 25.73 -11.46 -56.73
C PHE A 6 24.31 -11.72 -56.24
N ILE A 7 24.18 -12.53 -55.21
CA ILE A 7 22.91 -12.65 -54.46
C ILE A 7 22.77 -11.40 -53.63
N ASP A 8 21.95 -10.48 -54.11
CA ASP A 8 21.45 -9.34 -53.38
C ASP A 8 20.48 -9.85 -52.30
N GLN A 9 21.04 -10.21 -51.14
CA GLN A 9 20.26 -10.46 -49.96
C GLN A 9 19.88 -9.10 -49.32
N THR A 10 18.95 -8.40 -49.94
CA THR A 10 18.17 -7.39 -49.23
C THR A 10 17.35 -8.12 -48.17
N ASN A 11 17.88 -8.14 -46.97
CA ASN A 11 17.28 -8.75 -45.80
C ASN A 11 16.06 -7.90 -45.43
N THR A 12 14.93 -8.09 -46.11
CA THR A 12 13.64 -7.48 -45.69
C THR A 12 13.26 -8.11 -44.38
N MET A 13 13.36 -7.33 -43.27
CA MET A 13 12.91 -7.78 -41.98
C MET A 13 11.49 -8.31 -42.08
N ASN A 14 11.29 -9.54 -41.64
CA ASN A 14 9.97 -10.13 -41.55
C ASN A 14 9.11 -9.30 -40.58
N ASN A 15 7.81 -9.17 -40.84
CA ASN A 15 6.87 -8.43 -39.97
C ASN A 15 6.95 -8.85 -38.50
N ILE A 16 7.26 -10.12 -38.23
CA ILE A 16 7.46 -10.64 -36.87
C ILE A 16 8.74 -10.06 -36.25
N GLU A 17 9.83 -10.02 -36.98
CA GLU A 17 11.09 -9.45 -36.49
C GLU A 17 10.93 -7.97 -36.21
N LEU A 18 10.28 -7.21 -37.08
CA LEU A 18 9.98 -5.79 -36.87
C LEU A 18 9.14 -5.59 -35.60
N PHE A 19 8.11 -6.41 -35.40
CA PHE A 19 7.28 -6.37 -34.22
C PHE A 19 8.11 -6.63 -32.94
N LEU A 20 8.98 -7.64 -32.96
CA LEU A 20 9.85 -7.96 -31.82
C LEU A 20 10.87 -6.85 -31.53
N TRP A 21 11.40 -6.20 -32.55
CA TRP A 21 12.25 -5.03 -32.42
C TRP A 21 11.51 -3.89 -31.72
N ILE A 22 10.33 -3.52 -32.21
CA ILE A 22 9.51 -2.45 -31.59
C ILE A 22 9.18 -2.79 -30.16
N LEU A 23 8.75 -4.02 -29.87
CA LEU A 23 8.35 -4.44 -28.56
C LEU A 23 9.55 -4.45 -27.57
N SER A 24 10.72 -4.95 -27.98
CA SER A 24 11.92 -4.97 -27.17
C SER A 24 12.44 -3.57 -26.84
N ILE A 25 12.41 -2.65 -27.80
CA ILE A 25 12.77 -1.24 -27.56
C ILE A 25 11.76 -0.60 -26.63
N THR A 26 10.46 -0.82 -26.84
CA THR A 26 9.39 -0.24 -26.00
C THR A 26 9.52 -0.70 -24.54
N THR A 27 9.79 -1.98 -24.30
CA THR A 27 10.00 -2.49 -22.93
C THR A 27 11.25 -1.89 -22.30
N LEU A 28 12.36 -1.81 -23.02
CA LEU A 28 13.60 -1.23 -22.52
C LEU A 28 13.43 0.26 -22.17
N VAL A 29 12.84 1.04 -23.06
CA VAL A 29 12.54 2.47 -22.82
C VAL A 29 11.62 2.64 -21.61
N SER A 30 10.59 1.78 -21.48
CA SER A 30 9.69 1.80 -20.32
C SER A 30 10.44 1.55 -19.02
N TRP A 31 11.33 0.56 -18.97
CA TRP A 31 12.11 0.27 -17.76
C TRP A 31 13.19 1.31 -17.47
N LEU A 32 13.83 1.89 -18.50
CA LEU A 32 14.73 3.04 -18.32
C LEU A 32 13.98 4.25 -17.73
N TYR A 33 12.77 4.54 -18.22
CA TYR A 33 11.92 5.58 -17.65
C TYR A 33 11.56 5.29 -16.20
N LEU A 34 11.12 4.09 -15.87
CA LEU A 34 10.77 3.67 -14.51
C LEU A 34 11.98 3.74 -13.56
N TRP A 35 13.14 3.36 -14.04
CA TRP A 35 14.38 3.37 -13.27
C TRP A 35 14.89 4.78 -12.98
N LEU A 36 14.97 5.64 -14.01
CA LEU A 36 15.66 6.92 -13.94
C LEU A 36 14.72 8.10 -13.65
N PHE A 37 13.50 8.08 -14.20
CA PHE A 37 12.63 9.27 -14.25
C PHE A 37 11.35 9.13 -13.39
N ARG A 38 11.01 7.94 -12.89
CA ARG A 38 9.84 7.76 -12.02
C ARG A 38 10.16 8.07 -10.54
N SER A 39 10.84 9.20 -10.29
CA SER A 39 11.13 9.72 -8.94
C SER A 39 11.84 8.72 -8.02
N LEU A 40 12.67 7.84 -8.59
CA LEU A 40 13.46 6.83 -7.86
C LEU A 40 12.63 6.01 -6.86
N PHE A 41 11.36 5.72 -7.19
CA PHE A 41 10.40 5.03 -6.32
C PHE A 41 10.94 3.71 -5.77
N TRP A 42 11.77 3.04 -6.56
CA TRP A 42 12.33 1.72 -6.29
C TRP A 42 13.39 1.68 -5.18
N LEU A 43 13.96 2.84 -4.78
CA LEU A 43 14.96 2.91 -3.72
C LEU A 43 14.41 2.49 -2.36
N ALA A 44 13.10 2.61 -2.14
CA ALA A 44 12.45 2.26 -0.88
C ALA A 44 13.16 2.88 0.34
N ASN A 45 13.58 4.14 0.21
CA ASN A 45 14.41 4.86 1.17
C ASN A 45 13.59 5.72 2.16
N GLN A 46 12.32 6.00 1.86
CA GLN A 46 11.43 6.73 2.77
C GLN A 46 11.00 5.79 3.90
N ARG A 47 11.73 5.81 5.01
CA ARG A 47 11.49 4.93 6.18
C ARG A 47 11.59 5.73 7.46
N LEU A 48 10.64 5.52 8.36
CA LEU A 48 10.61 6.22 9.64
C LEU A 48 11.84 5.86 10.50
N GLU A 49 12.24 4.59 10.52
CA GLU A 49 13.37 4.09 11.32
C GLU A 49 14.75 4.54 10.82
N LYS A 50 14.82 5.09 9.62
CA LYS A 50 16.06 5.63 9.04
C LYS A 50 16.27 7.12 9.30
N LEU A 51 15.35 7.75 10.01
CA LEU A 51 15.56 9.13 10.43
C LEU A 51 16.78 9.16 11.38
N PRO A 52 17.59 10.23 11.33
CA PRO A 52 18.74 10.37 12.22
C PRO A 52 18.35 10.14 13.68
N ALA A 53 19.23 9.46 14.44
CA ALA A 53 19.00 9.23 15.86
C ALA A 53 18.93 10.55 16.68
N ASP A 54 19.46 11.63 16.10
CA ASP A 54 19.46 12.98 16.66
C ASP A 54 18.16 13.76 16.43
N ILE A 55 17.02 13.08 16.22
CA ILE A 55 15.73 13.76 16.28
C ILE A 55 15.59 14.23 17.71
N PRO A 56 15.59 15.55 17.99
CA PRO A 56 15.35 16.06 19.33
C PRO A 56 14.06 15.45 19.83
N GLU A 57 14.00 15.04 21.10
CA GLU A 57 12.74 14.70 21.72
C GLU A 57 11.74 15.81 21.42
N PRO A 58 10.47 15.47 21.10
CA PRO A 58 9.51 16.49 20.75
C PRO A 58 9.44 17.51 21.89
N ILE A 59 9.59 18.79 21.55
CA ILE A 59 9.55 19.92 22.49
C ILE A 59 8.23 19.91 23.30
N SER A 60 7.19 19.29 22.74
CA SER A 60 5.92 19.02 23.40
C SER A 60 5.52 17.56 23.17
N LEU A 61 4.97 16.95 24.18
CA LEU A 61 4.36 15.61 24.14
C LEU A 61 2.84 15.76 23.92
N PRO A 62 2.38 15.96 22.67
CA PRO A 62 0.99 16.30 22.41
C PRO A 62 0.06 15.12 22.72
N PRO A 63 -1.14 15.37 23.26
CA PRO A 63 -2.12 14.33 23.51
C PRO A 63 -2.59 13.67 22.21
N ILE A 64 -2.74 12.34 22.24
CA ILE A 64 -3.12 11.50 21.09
C ILE A 64 -4.35 10.67 21.44
N ILE A 65 -5.27 10.55 20.49
CA ILE A 65 -6.34 9.56 20.52
C ILE A 65 -6.11 8.54 19.41
N ALA A 66 -5.85 7.28 19.77
CA ALA A 66 -5.80 6.17 18.83
C ALA A 66 -7.22 5.65 18.56
N LEU A 67 -7.61 5.55 17.30
CA LEU A 67 -8.91 5.07 16.84
C LEU A 67 -8.72 3.76 16.09
N ILE A 68 -9.34 2.68 16.60
CA ILE A 68 -9.19 1.33 16.09
C ILE A 68 -10.57 0.79 15.71
N PRO A 69 -10.94 0.80 14.41
CA PRO A 69 -12.15 0.13 13.96
C PRO A 69 -11.91 -1.38 13.91
N ALA A 70 -12.75 -2.16 14.57
CA ALA A 70 -12.66 -3.61 14.62
C ALA A 70 -13.95 -4.28 14.18
N ARG A 71 -13.84 -5.34 13.39
CA ARG A 71 -14.93 -6.23 13.05
C ARG A 71 -14.37 -7.63 12.77
N ASN A 72 -14.73 -8.59 13.61
CA ASN A 72 -14.24 -9.97 13.53
C ASN A 72 -12.70 -10.02 13.47
N GLU A 73 -12.06 -9.59 14.58
CA GLU A 73 -10.61 -9.46 14.74
C GLU A 73 -10.09 -10.23 15.96
N GLU A 74 -10.81 -11.30 16.39
CA GLU A 74 -10.47 -12.07 17.60
C GLU A 74 -9.02 -12.56 17.62
N ASP A 75 -8.45 -12.93 16.46
CA ASP A 75 -7.09 -13.47 16.36
C ASP A 75 -5.99 -12.42 16.59
N VAL A 76 -6.28 -11.13 16.42
CA VAL A 76 -5.25 -10.09 16.33
C VAL A 76 -5.44 -8.93 17.31
N ILE A 77 -6.67 -8.68 17.77
CA ILE A 77 -7.00 -7.46 18.53
C ILE A 77 -6.24 -7.33 19.86
N ALA A 78 -5.98 -8.43 20.56
CA ALA A 78 -5.20 -8.41 21.80
C ALA A 78 -3.78 -7.89 21.59
N ASN A 79 -3.13 -8.32 20.50
CA ASN A 79 -1.78 -7.89 20.15
C ASN A 79 -1.74 -6.40 19.73
N CYS A 80 -2.76 -5.93 19.00
CA CYS A 80 -2.88 -4.52 18.63
C CYS A 80 -3.00 -3.63 19.87
N ILE A 81 -3.97 -3.91 20.75
CA ILE A 81 -4.17 -3.16 22.01
C ILE A 81 -2.92 -3.22 22.88
N GLY A 82 -2.36 -4.43 23.07
CA GLY A 82 -1.14 -4.61 23.86
C GLY A 82 0.04 -3.81 23.34
N SER A 83 0.22 -3.74 22.02
CA SER A 83 1.30 -2.96 21.42
C SER A 83 1.13 -1.44 21.60
N LEU A 84 -0.11 -0.95 21.65
CA LEU A 84 -0.40 0.46 21.91
C LEU A 84 -0.26 0.82 23.40
N LEU A 85 -0.65 -0.07 24.30
CA LEU A 85 -0.47 0.13 25.74
C LEU A 85 1.01 0.11 26.15
N ASN A 86 1.85 -0.61 25.41
CA ASN A 86 3.29 -0.73 25.64
C ASN A 86 4.15 0.26 24.81
N GLN A 87 3.59 1.39 24.38
CA GLN A 87 4.37 2.44 23.73
C GLN A 87 5.28 3.17 24.73
N ASP A 88 6.49 3.56 24.28
CA ASP A 88 7.43 4.37 25.06
C ASP A 88 7.06 5.86 25.11
N TYR A 89 5.95 6.23 24.48
CA TYR A 89 5.46 7.60 24.41
C TYR A 89 5.04 8.13 25.77
N GLN A 90 5.71 9.20 26.24
CA GLN A 90 5.48 9.80 27.56
C GLN A 90 4.33 10.82 27.58
N GLY A 91 3.76 11.15 26.41
CA GLY A 91 2.57 12.00 26.32
C GLY A 91 1.28 11.23 26.63
N GLU A 92 0.18 11.96 26.75
CA GLU A 92 -1.12 11.36 26.97
C GLU A 92 -1.59 10.58 25.73
N LEU A 93 -1.87 9.28 25.91
CA LEU A 93 -2.40 8.38 24.89
C LEU A 93 -3.72 7.78 25.37
N SER A 94 -4.80 8.10 24.66
CA SER A 94 -6.11 7.46 24.83
C SER A 94 -6.39 6.56 23.62
N ILE A 95 -7.00 5.40 23.86
CA ILE A 95 -7.31 4.41 22.82
C ILE A 95 -8.82 4.21 22.80
N ILE A 96 -9.43 4.32 21.63
CA ILE A 96 -10.84 4.01 21.42
C ILE A 96 -10.93 2.85 20.42
N LEU A 97 -11.38 1.70 20.89
CA LEU A 97 -11.75 0.57 20.06
C LEU A 97 -13.22 0.69 19.66
N ILE A 98 -13.50 0.71 18.39
CA ILE A 98 -14.86 0.79 17.84
C ILE A 98 -15.24 -0.57 17.27
N ASP A 99 -16.06 -1.32 18.00
CA ASP A 99 -16.57 -2.60 17.53
C ASP A 99 -17.72 -2.39 16.54
N ASP A 100 -17.48 -2.70 15.27
CA ASP A 100 -18.47 -2.58 14.19
C ASP A 100 -19.33 -3.85 14.07
N ALA A 101 -20.02 -4.21 15.17
CA ALA A 101 -20.89 -5.37 15.27
C ALA A 101 -20.17 -6.68 14.93
N SER A 102 -19.11 -7.03 15.63
CA SER A 102 -18.42 -8.33 15.55
C SER A 102 -19.35 -9.47 16.01
N ASN A 103 -19.23 -10.62 15.36
CA ASN A 103 -19.99 -11.83 15.66
C ASN A 103 -19.11 -12.92 16.33
N ASP A 104 -17.84 -12.63 16.51
CA ASP A 104 -16.83 -13.48 17.14
C ASP A 104 -16.47 -12.99 18.56
N ALA A 105 -15.37 -13.48 19.11
CA ALA A 105 -14.92 -13.10 20.45
C ALA A 105 -14.13 -11.78 20.52
N THR A 106 -14.11 -10.95 19.46
CA THR A 106 -13.30 -9.71 19.37
C THR A 106 -13.43 -8.84 20.62
N VAL A 107 -14.66 -8.49 21.04
CA VAL A 107 -14.90 -7.59 22.19
C VAL A 107 -14.43 -8.24 23.49
N LYS A 108 -14.73 -9.52 23.69
CA LYS A 108 -14.33 -10.26 24.88
C LYS A 108 -12.81 -10.33 25.02
N ILE A 109 -12.10 -10.61 23.91
CA ILE A 109 -10.64 -10.70 23.90
C ILE A 109 -10.01 -9.32 24.10
N ALA A 110 -10.59 -8.27 23.50
CA ALA A 110 -10.15 -6.89 23.73
C ALA A 110 -10.27 -6.49 25.21
N GLN A 111 -11.42 -6.77 25.85
CA GLN A 111 -11.64 -6.53 27.27
C GLN A 111 -10.64 -7.30 28.16
N GLY A 112 -10.39 -8.57 27.83
CA GLY A 112 -9.40 -9.39 28.52
C GLY A 112 -7.98 -8.80 28.44
N ALA A 113 -7.56 -8.33 27.26
CA ALA A 113 -6.26 -7.69 27.05
C ALA A 113 -6.13 -6.39 27.85
N VAL A 114 -7.17 -5.55 27.87
CA VAL A 114 -7.22 -4.30 28.66
C VAL A 114 -7.08 -4.60 30.14
N THR A 115 -7.81 -5.58 30.67
CA THR A 115 -7.74 -5.96 32.09
C THR A 115 -6.36 -6.53 32.46
N GLN A 116 -5.81 -7.42 31.61
CA GLN A 116 -4.52 -8.04 31.86
C GLN A 116 -3.35 -7.04 31.89
N LEU A 117 -3.45 -5.95 31.12
CA LEU A 117 -2.40 -4.95 30.98
C LEU A 117 -2.68 -3.67 31.80
N ASP A 118 -3.67 -3.71 32.69
CA ASP A 118 -4.08 -2.54 33.51
C ASP A 118 -4.35 -1.28 32.67
N GLY A 119 -4.94 -1.48 31.51
CA GLY A 119 -5.20 -0.42 30.51
C GLY A 119 -6.54 0.29 30.67
N GLY A 120 -7.29 0.04 31.75
CA GLY A 120 -8.68 0.50 31.92
C GLY A 120 -8.87 2.02 31.80
N ASP A 121 -7.92 2.80 32.28
CA ASP A 121 -7.97 4.26 32.20
C ASP A 121 -7.61 4.82 30.82
N LYS A 122 -6.94 4.03 29.98
CA LYS A 122 -6.46 4.43 28.66
C LYS A 122 -7.33 3.94 27.53
N VAL A 123 -8.08 2.84 27.71
CA VAL A 123 -8.81 2.17 26.63
C VAL A 123 -10.30 2.25 26.83
N GLN A 124 -11.00 2.79 25.85
CA GLN A 124 -12.45 2.77 25.78
C GLN A 124 -12.90 1.84 24.64
N ILE A 125 -13.73 0.84 24.95
CA ILE A 125 -14.35 -0.03 23.95
C ILE A 125 -15.79 0.42 23.75
N ILE A 126 -16.16 0.74 22.49
CA ILE A 126 -17.50 1.22 22.17
C ILE A 126 -18.14 0.32 21.10
N SER A 127 -19.43 0.07 21.25
CA SER A 127 -20.23 -0.58 20.21
C SER A 127 -20.61 0.42 19.12
N GLY A 128 -20.32 0.08 17.88
CA GLY A 128 -20.65 0.86 16.70
C GLY A 128 -22.15 0.93 16.45
N LYS A 129 -22.64 2.07 15.96
CA LYS A 129 -24.01 2.25 15.53
C LYS A 129 -24.19 1.64 14.13
N LYS A 130 -25.46 1.35 13.78
CA LYS A 130 -25.81 0.86 12.44
C LYS A 130 -25.22 1.76 11.34
N LEU A 131 -24.71 1.14 10.30
CA LEU A 131 -24.10 1.82 9.15
C LEU A 131 -25.18 2.65 8.41
N PRO A 132 -25.04 3.97 8.28
CA PRO A 132 -25.96 4.79 7.49
C PRO A 132 -25.70 4.59 5.98
N SER A 133 -26.73 4.83 5.18
CA SER A 133 -26.59 4.81 3.72
C SER A 133 -25.52 5.80 3.24
N GLY A 134 -24.71 5.38 2.26
CA GLY A 134 -23.64 6.17 1.65
C GLY A 134 -22.37 6.28 2.49
N TRP A 135 -22.23 5.51 3.57
CA TRP A 135 -20.98 5.41 4.34
C TRP A 135 -20.26 4.08 4.10
N ALA A 136 -18.94 4.12 4.00
CA ALA A 136 -18.11 2.95 4.11
C ALA A 136 -17.94 2.55 5.58
N GLY A 137 -17.98 1.24 5.91
CA GLY A 137 -18.05 0.76 7.29
C GLY A 137 -16.86 1.19 8.14
N LYS A 138 -15.62 1.04 7.63
CA LYS A 138 -14.42 1.48 8.34
C LYS A 138 -14.46 2.99 8.63
N VAL A 139 -14.83 3.79 7.63
CA VAL A 139 -14.91 5.26 7.76
C VAL A 139 -15.98 5.65 8.77
N TRP A 140 -17.14 4.97 8.76
CA TRP A 140 -18.18 5.20 9.75
C TRP A 140 -17.76 4.84 11.18
N ALA A 141 -17.08 3.72 11.36
CA ALA A 141 -16.56 3.32 12.67
C ALA A 141 -15.58 4.37 13.20
N LEU A 142 -14.61 4.80 12.40
CA LEU A 142 -13.66 5.85 12.76
C LEU A 142 -14.36 7.18 13.11
N GLN A 143 -15.36 7.61 12.32
CA GLN A 143 -16.14 8.82 12.58
C GLN A 143 -16.86 8.77 13.94
N GLN A 144 -17.38 7.62 14.31
CA GLN A 144 -18.01 7.45 15.64
C GLN A 144 -16.99 7.59 16.78
N GLY A 145 -15.79 7.01 16.60
CA GLY A 145 -14.70 7.16 17.57
C GLY A 145 -14.27 8.62 17.72
N MET A 146 -14.13 9.38 16.62
CA MET A 146 -13.80 10.81 16.67
C MET A 146 -14.87 11.66 17.36
N SER A 147 -16.13 11.25 17.27
CA SER A 147 -17.27 11.98 17.88
C SER A 147 -17.47 11.66 19.36
N ARG A 148 -16.65 10.78 19.94
CA ARG A 148 -16.76 10.44 21.38
C ARG A 148 -16.14 11.53 22.23
N PRO A 149 -16.84 11.95 23.28
CA PRO A 149 -16.24 12.80 24.29
C PRO A 149 -15.16 12.01 25.04
N VAL A 150 -13.95 12.52 25.03
CA VAL A 150 -12.82 12.05 25.82
C VAL A 150 -12.33 13.22 26.67
N ARG A 151 -11.71 12.91 27.82
CA ARG A 151 -11.16 13.95 28.71
C ARG A 151 -10.02 14.72 28.04
N THR A 152 -9.32 14.06 27.11
CA THR A 152 -8.13 14.55 26.43
C THR A 152 -8.49 15.46 25.26
N GLN A 153 -7.95 16.67 25.25
CA GLN A 153 -7.97 17.51 24.06
C GLN A 153 -6.87 17.07 23.10
N ALA A 154 -7.17 16.08 22.27
CA ALA A 154 -6.19 15.54 21.34
C ALA A 154 -5.63 16.60 20.37
N LYS A 155 -4.31 16.60 20.19
CA LYS A 155 -3.64 17.30 19.08
C LYS A 155 -3.59 16.43 17.82
N TYR A 156 -3.53 15.10 18.01
CA TYR A 156 -3.47 14.12 16.94
C TYR A 156 -4.49 12.99 17.10
N TYR A 157 -4.97 12.49 16.00
CA TYR A 157 -5.61 11.19 15.87
C TYR A 157 -4.63 10.19 15.27
N LEU A 158 -4.45 9.03 15.90
CA LEU A 158 -3.79 7.88 15.32
C LEU A 158 -4.88 6.92 14.81
N LEU A 159 -5.07 6.89 13.49
CA LEU A 159 -5.95 5.91 12.84
C LEU A 159 -5.14 4.64 12.61
N SER A 160 -5.56 3.52 13.20
CA SER A 160 -4.85 2.25 13.11
C SER A 160 -5.79 1.11 12.79
N ASP A 161 -5.36 0.20 11.90
CA ASP A 161 -6.07 -1.06 11.72
C ASP A 161 -5.91 -1.97 12.95
N ALA A 162 -6.92 -2.81 13.21
CA ALA A 162 -6.97 -3.71 14.37
C ALA A 162 -5.94 -4.84 14.34
N ASP A 163 -5.30 -5.07 13.20
CA ASP A 163 -4.27 -6.09 13.00
C ASP A 163 -2.85 -5.54 12.98
N VAL A 164 -2.66 -4.27 13.35
CA VAL A 164 -1.33 -3.65 13.40
C VAL A 164 -0.70 -3.81 14.77
N TYR A 165 0.51 -4.37 14.77
CA TYR A 165 1.42 -4.35 15.90
C TYR A 165 2.33 -3.13 15.78
N HIS A 166 2.21 -2.21 16.72
CA HIS A 166 3.04 -1.01 16.80
C HIS A 166 4.35 -1.32 17.54
N ASP A 167 5.48 -0.98 16.91
CA ASP A 167 6.77 -0.99 17.61
C ASP A 167 6.72 -0.05 18.83
N PRO A 168 7.38 -0.37 19.95
CA PRO A 168 7.32 0.47 21.16
C PRO A 168 7.64 1.95 20.93
N SER A 169 8.54 2.28 19.99
CA SER A 169 8.93 3.65 19.67
C SER A 169 8.11 4.27 18.51
N ASN A 170 7.08 3.58 18.03
CA ASN A 170 6.37 4.01 16.82
C ASN A 170 5.69 5.37 17.03
N ILE A 171 4.92 5.55 18.10
CA ILE A 171 4.19 6.80 18.35
C ILE A 171 5.16 7.96 18.56
N THR A 172 6.20 7.76 19.33
CA THR A 172 7.26 8.78 19.57
C THR A 172 7.87 9.26 18.25
N ARG A 173 8.20 8.32 17.36
CA ARG A 173 8.77 8.66 16.03
C ARG A 173 7.77 9.36 15.11
N LEU A 174 6.51 8.92 15.10
CA LEU A 174 5.45 9.55 14.30
C LEU A 174 5.23 11.00 14.72
N VAL A 175 5.13 11.25 16.04
CA VAL A 175 4.95 12.58 16.61
C VAL A 175 6.16 13.46 16.33
N SER A 176 7.37 12.94 16.58
CA SER A 176 8.61 13.68 16.32
C SER A 176 8.69 14.11 14.85
N LYS A 177 8.32 13.21 13.94
CA LYS A 177 8.25 13.52 12.48
C LYS A 177 7.21 14.60 12.19
N ALA A 178 5.99 14.45 12.74
CA ALA A 178 4.89 15.37 12.50
C ALA A 178 5.15 16.78 13.05
N GLU A 179 5.77 16.88 14.24
CA GLU A 179 6.08 18.16 14.86
C GLU A 179 7.27 18.86 14.18
N LYS A 180 8.35 18.10 13.90
CA LYS A 180 9.58 18.65 13.29
C LYS A 180 9.33 19.23 11.89
N GLU A 181 8.45 18.61 11.11
CA GLU A 181 8.20 19.00 9.72
C GLU A 181 6.81 19.64 9.54
N GLU A 182 6.13 19.94 10.65
CA GLU A 182 4.79 20.59 10.69
C GLU A 182 3.75 19.86 9.81
N LEU A 183 3.81 18.52 9.79
CA LEU A 183 2.98 17.71 8.91
C LEU A 183 1.54 17.60 9.41
N ASP A 184 0.60 17.62 8.48
CA ASP A 184 -0.82 17.37 8.73
C ASP A 184 -1.14 15.85 8.78
N LEU A 185 -0.33 15.03 8.07
CA LEU A 185 -0.44 13.58 8.05
C LEU A 185 0.94 12.92 8.02
N VAL A 186 1.17 11.95 8.89
CA VAL A 186 2.27 10.99 8.80
C VAL A 186 1.69 9.60 8.68
N SER A 187 1.89 8.95 7.52
CA SER A 187 1.37 7.62 7.25
C SER A 187 2.49 6.60 7.07
N LEU A 188 2.29 5.39 7.60
CA LEU A 188 3.21 4.28 7.43
C LEU A 188 2.58 3.15 6.63
N MET A 189 3.26 2.77 5.55
CA MET A 189 3.07 1.47 4.95
C MET A 189 3.67 0.43 5.89
N VAL A 190 2.82 -0.12 6.76
CA VAL A 190 3.22 -1.15 7.73
C VAL A 190 3.72 -2.40 7.02
N LYS A 191 4.68 -3.08 7.61
CA LYS A 191 5.23 -4.31 7.02
C LYS A 191 4.21 -5.44 7.10
N LEU A 192 3.70 -5.89 5.97
CA LEU A 192 2.80 -7.04 5.90
C LEU A 192 3.56 -8.33 6.18
N GLN A 193 2.90 -9.35 6.75
CA GLN A 193 3.52 -10.64 7.01
C GLN A 193 3.74 -11.44 5.72
N CYS A 194 4.84 -12.21 5.70
CA CYS A 194 5.11 -13.21 4.66
C CYS A 194 5.45 -14.54 5.34
N ARG A 195 4.55 -15.52 5.26
CA ARG A 195 4.69 -16.87 5.83
C ARG A 195 4.61 -17.96 4.76
N SER A 196 3.67 -17.81 3.82
CA SER A 196 3.43 -18.76 2.73
C SER A 196 4.27 -18.42 1.48
N LEU A 197 4.37 -19.37 0.54
CA LEU A 197 5.01 -19.12 -0.77
C LEU A 197 4.30 -17.96 -1.52
N TRP A 198 2.97 -17.91 -1.42
CA TRP A 198 2.18 -16.85 -2.07
C TRP A 198 2.45 -15.47 -1.48
N ASP A 199 2.65 -15.40 -0.15
CA ASP A 199 3.02 -14.13 0.49
C ASP A 199 4.38 -13.65 -0.01
N TRP A 200 5.39 -14.52 -0.03
CA TRP A 200 6.73 -14.17 -0.51
C TRP A 200 6.74 -13.71 -1.97
N LEU A 201 5.87 -14.29 -2.79
CA LEU A 201 5.75 -13.93 -4.19
C LEU A 201 4.99 -12.61 -4.39
N LEU A 202 3.89 -12.40 -3.66
CA LEU A 202 2.92 -11.35 -3.96
C LEU A 202 3.06 -10.11 -3.04
N ILE A 203 3.30 -10.29 -1.73
CA ILE A 203 3.29 -9.17 -0.79
C ILE A 203 4.41 -8.15 -1.04
N PRO A 204 5.69 -8.54 -1.23
CA PRO A 204 6.72 -7.56 -1.59
C PRO A 204 6.42 -6.84 -2.91
N ALA A 205 5.81 -7.54 -3.87
CA ALA A 205 5.43 -6.94 -5.15
C ALA A 205 4.26 -5.96 -4.99
N PHE A 206 3.30 -6.22 -4.09
CA PHE A 206 2.26 -5.25 -3.74
C PHE A 206 2.87 -3.91 -3.32
N ILE A 207 3.83 -3.95 -2.40
CA ILE A 207 4.54 -2.76 -1.93
C ILE A 207 5.32 -2.07 -3.06
N PHE A 208 5.99 -2.84 -3.92
CA PHE A 208 6.70 -2.32 -5.07
C PHE A 208 5.77 -1.62 -6.07
N PHE A 209 4.61 -2.22 -6.37
CA PHE A 209 3.60 -1.64 -7.25
C PHE A 209 2.96 -0.41 -6.64
N PHE A 210 2.71 -0.40 -5.32
CA PHE A 210 2.20 0.77 -4.63
C PHE A 210 3.18 1.94 -4.71
N GLN A 211 4.48 1.70 -4.45
CA GLN A 211 5.52 2.73 -4.59
C GLN A 211 5.66 3.23 -6.05
N LYS A 212 5.49 2.35 -7.04
CA LYS A 212 5.49 2.75 -8.46
C LYS A 212 4.27 3.61 -8.81
N LEU A 213 3.10 3.27 -8.28
CA LEU A 213 1.87 4.01 -8.49
C LEU A 213 1.92 5.38 -7.80
N PHE A 214 2.36 5.39 -6.55
CA PHE A 214 2.50 6.58 -5.71
C PHE A 214 3.96 6.73 -5.25
N PRO A 215 4.86 7.30 -6.07
CA PRO A 215 6.24 7.51 -5.65
C PRO A 215 6.31 8.32 -4.35
N PHE A 216 6.84 7.75 -3.28
CA PHE A 216 6.82 8.38 -1.94
C PHE A 216 7.53 9.72 -1.93
N ASN A 217 8.61 9.88 -2.70
CA ASN A 217 9.27 11.17 -2.89
C ASN A 217 8.32 12.24 -3.44
N ARG A 218 7.36 11.87 -4.31
CA ARG A 218 6.35 12.79 -4.84
C ARG A 218 5.20 13.01 -3.87
N VAL A 219 4.84 11.98 -3.09
CA VAL A 219 3.85 12.13 -2.02
C VAL A 219 4.36 13.10 -0.95
N ASN A 220 5.63 12.99 -0.59
CA ASN A 220 6.26 13.78 0.45
C ASN A 220 6.72 15.19 0.00
N ASP A 221 6.71 15.46 -1.30
CA ASP A 221 7.02 16.78 -1.88
C ASP A 221 5.77 17.67 -1.81
N PRO A 222 5.81 18.78 -1.02
CA PRO A 222 4.66 19.68 -0.89
C PRO A 222 4.22 20.30 -2.22
N SER A 223 5.13 20.48 -3.18
CA SER A 223 4.85 21.05 -4.49
C SER A 223 4.13 20.08 -5.44
N SER A 224 4.14 18.79 -5.12
CA SER A 224 3.55 17.74 -5.95
C SER A 224 2.08 17.51 -5.60
N ARG A 225 1.25 17.29 -6.62
CA ARG A 225 -0.16 16.91 -6.46
C ARG A 225 -0.37 15.42 -6.17
N VAL A 226 0.70 14.61 -6.16
CA VAL A 226 0.59 13.18 -5.86
C VAL A 226 0.32 13.01 -4.37
N ALA A 227 -0.79 12.37 -4.03
CA ALA A 227 -1.20 12.11 -2.66
C ALA A 227 -1.55 10.64 -2.49
N ALA A 228 -1.06 10.04 -1.42
CA ALA A 228 -1.40 8.69 -0.99
C ALA A 228 -1.09 8.53 0.50
N ALA A 229 -1.75 7.56 1.12
CA ALA A 229 -1.45 7.08 2.45
C ALA A 229 -1.65 5.56 2.51
N ALA A 230 -1.22 4.94 3.59
CA ALA A 230 -1.46 3.54 3.90
C ALA A 230 -2.28 3.45 5.20
N GLY A 231 -3.47 2.88 5.11
CA GLY A 231 -4.50 2.93 6.15
C GLY A 231 -4.19 2.17 7.44
N GLY A 232 -3.12 1.35 7.45
CA GLY A 232 -2.75 0.57 8.63
C GLY A 232 -2.23 1.42 9.81
N CYS A 233 -1.59 2.57 9.53
CA CYS A 233 -1.07 3.46 10.57
C CYS A 233 -0.95 4.89 10.03
N MET A 234 -1.83 5.78 10.50
CA MET A 234 -1.88 7.19 10.08
C MET A 234 -2.00 8.10 11.29
N LEU A 235 -0.99 8.92 11.55
CA LEU A 235 -1.06 10.00 12.53
C LEU A 235 -1.54 11.27 11.82
N VAL A 236 -2.71 11.79 12.21
CA VAL A 236 -3.37 12.94 11.56
C VAL A 236 -3.53 14.07 12.57
N ARG A 237 -3.09 15.27 12.22
CA ARG A 237 -3.29 16.48 13.04
C ARG A 237 -4.78 16.79 13.14
N LYS A 238 -5.29 16.98 14.36
CA LYS A 238 -6.72 17.21 14.58
C LYS A 238 -7.22 18.46 13.86
N THR A 239 -6.49 19.56 13.89
CA THR A 239 -6.87 20.81 13.19
C THR A 239 -6.94 20.62 11.67
N ALA A 240 -6.07 19.78 11.09
CA ALA A 240 -6.13 19.43 9.68
C ALA A 240 -7.36 18.58 9.36
N MET A 241 -7.69 17.62 10.24
CA MET A 241 -8.90 16.80 10.12
C MET A 241 -10.16 17.66 10.19
N ASP A 242 -10.23 18.59 11.13
CA ASP A 242 -11.37 19.51 11.28
C ASP A 242 -11.51 20.44 10.05
N ARG A 243 -10.38 20.91 9.50
CA ARG A 243 -10.34 21.77 8.29
C ARG A 243 -10.99 21.12 7.08
N ILE A 244 -10.86 19.84 6.89
CA ILE A 244 -11.45 19.09 5.75
C ILE A 244 -12.89 18.63 6.01
N GLY A 245 -13.48 18.92 7.17
CA GLY A 245 -14.82 18.43 7.57
C GLY A 245 -14.81 16.99 8.05
N GLN A 246 -13.70 16.55 8.62
CA GLN A 246 -13.47 15.21 9.17
C GLN A 246 -13.72 14.10 8.13
N LEU A 247 -14.03 12.91 8.60
CA LEU A 247 -14.24 11.73 7.73
C LEU A 247 -15.56 11.81 6.93
N THR A 248 -16.44 12.76 7.26
CA THR A 248 -17.66 13.02 6.46
C THR A 248 -17.32 13.39 5.00
N SER A 249 -16.18 14.07 4.79
CA SER A 249 -15.69 14.48 3.48
C SER A 249 -15.30 13.31 2.56
N ILE A 250 -15.08 12.13 3.15
CA ILE A 250 -14.67 10.89 2.44
C ILE A 250 -15.59 9.71 2.78
N LYS A 251 -16.81 9.97 3.26
CA LYS A 251 -17.72 8.97 3.86
C LYS A 251 -17.93 7.70 3.02
N SER A 252 -17.96 7.81 1.69
CA SER A 252 -18.20 6.70 0.76
C SER A 252 -16.91 6.09 0.18
N ALA A 253 -15.72 6.55 0.62
CA ALA A 253 -14.48 6.09 0.03
C ALA A 253 -14.17 4.63 0.43
N ILE A 254 -13.95 3.77 -0.58
CA ILE A 254 -13.50 2.39 -0.39
C ILE A 254 -12.00 2.36 -0.10
N ILE A 255 -11.24 3.26 -0.75
CA ILE A 255 -9.81 3.51 -0.52
C ILE A 255 -9.71 4.77 0.35
N ASP A 256 -10.06 4.62 1.62
CA ASP A 256 -10.23 5.72 2.58
C ASP A 256 -8.92 6.46 2.88
N ASP A 257 -7.81 5.76 2.96
CA ASP A 257 -6.48 6.29 3.23
C ASP A 257 -5.99 7.25 2.13
N CYS A 258 -6.04 6.83 0.88
CA CYS A 258 -5.65 7.68 -0.25
C CYS A 258 -6.64 8.84 -0.46
N ALA A 259 -7.93 8.64 -0.20
CA ALA A 259 -8.93 9.70 -0.26
C ALA A 259 -8.67 10.76 0.82
N LEU A 260 -8.37 10.33 2.06
CA LEU A 260 -8.00 11.21 3.17
C LEU A 260 -6.72 11.98 2.87
N ALA A 261 -5.68 11.27 2.41
CA ALA A 261 -4.40 11.89 2.06
C ALA A 261 -4.54 12.97 0.99
N ARG A 262 -5.38 12.75 -0.03
CA ARG A 262 -5.66 13.76 -1.06
C ARG A 262 -6.29 15.00 -0.49
N LYS A 263 -7.34 14.84 0.34
CA LYS A 263 -8.01 15.97 1.00
C LYS A 263 -7.08 16.76 1.91
N LEU A 264 -6.24 16.08 2.69
CA LEU A 264 -5.28 16.75 3.57
C LEU A 264 -4.19 17.48 2.78
N LYS A 265 -3.66 16.85 1.73
CA LYS A 265 -2.59 17.43 0.91
C LYS A 265 -2.99 18.70 0.16
N ASP A 266 -4.28 18.87 -0.12
CA ASP A 266 -4.78 20.12 -0.72
C ASP A 266 -4.65 21.33 0.24
N HIS A 267 -4.38 21.09 1.54
CA HIS A 267 -4.35 22.12 2.58
C HIS A 267 -3.08 22.14 3.42
N GLY A 268 -2.25 21.12 3.38
CA GLY A 268 -1.03 21.03 4.18
C GLY A 268 -0.10 19.88 3.78
N PRO A 269 1.11 19.85 4.33
CA PRO A 269 2.10 18.84 3.98
C PRO A 269 1.75 17.48 4.59
N ILE A 270 2.01 16.43 3.80
CA ILE A 270 1.83 15.03 4.23
C ILE A 270 3.12 14.26 4.02
N TRP A 271 3.30 13.18 4.78
CA TRP A 271 4.41 12.26 4.61
C TRP A 271 3.92 10.81 4.61
N LEU A 272 4.46 10.03 3.69
CA LEU A 272 4.25 8.60 3.56
C LEU A 272 5.59 7.88 3.56
N GLY A 273 5.74 6.87 4.40
CA GLY A 273 6.94 6.06 4.48
C GLY A 273 6.66 4.59 4.69
N LEU A 274 7.71 3.79 4.54
CA LEU A 274 7.71 2.37 4.87
C LEU A 274 8.08 2.19 6.34
N SER A 275 7.56 1.13 6.96
CA SER A 275 8.06 0.63 8.23
C SER A 275 8.62 -0.79 8.10
N THR A 276 9.63 -1.08 8.92
CA THR A 276 10.18 -2.44 9.07
C THR A 276 9.86 -3.04 10.43
N THR A 277 9.47 -2.22 11.39
CA THR A 277 9.21 -2.59 12.78
C THR A 277 7.71 -2.60 13.11
N THR A 278 6.97 -1.57 12.70
CA THR A 278 5.50 -1.59 12.77
C THR A 278 4.96 -2.45 11.64
N ARG A 279 4.15 -3.45 11.99
CA ARG A 279 3.76 -4.52 11.07
C ARG A 279 2.31 -4.94 11.24
N SER A 280 1.67 -5.34 10.15
CA SER A 280 0.42 -6.12 10.23
C SER A 280 0.76 -7.54 10.69
N ILE A 281 -0.01 -8.04 11.63
CA ILE A 281 0.11 -9.41 12.16
C ILE A 281 -0.92 -10.37 11.55
N ARG A 282 -1.74 -9.87 10.62
CA ARG A 282 -2.71 -10.69 9.87
C ARG A 282 -1.97 -11.65 8.95
N PRO A 283 -2.14 -12.96 9.11
CA PRO A 283 -1.63 -13.93 8.16
C PRO A 283 -2.51 -13.98 6.91
N TYR A 284 -1.91 -14.27 5.76
CA TYR A 284 -2.62 -14.70 4.56
C TYR A 284 -2.30 -16.16 4.34
N TYR A 285 -3.27 -17.04 4.55
CA TYR A 285 -3.00 -18.50 4.52
C TYR A 285 -2.89 -19.05 3.11
N ASN A 286 -3.48 -18.36 2.12
CA ASN A 286 -3.57 -18.85 0.75
C ASN A 286 -3.69 -17.71 -0.28
N LEU A 287 -3.56 -18.09 -1.56
CA LEU A 287 -3.69 -17.15 -2.68
C LEU A 287 -5.04 -16.43 -2.71
N THR A 288 -6.11 -17.11 -2.31
CA THR A 288 -7.48 -16.57 -2.37
C THR A 288 -7.64 -15.34 -1.48
N GLU A 289 -7.02 -15.32 -0.31
CA GLU A 289 -7.09 -14.18 0.62
C GLU A 289 -6.36 -12.96 0.06
N ILE A 290 -5.15 -13.15 -0.51
CA ILE A 290 -4.43 -12.07 -1.20
C ILE A 290 -5.21 -11.60 -2.42
N TRP A 291 -5.82 -12.53 -3.16
CA TRP A 291 -6.69 -12.22 -4.30
C TRP A 291 -7.85 -11.33 -3.89
N HIS A 292 -8.53 -11.66 -2.80
CA HIS A 292 -9.64 -10.85 -2.25
C HIS A 292 -9.16 -9.46 -1.78
N MET A 293 -8.00 -9.40 -1.12
CA MET A 293 -7.40 -8.13 -0.70
C MET A 293 -7.21 -7.18 -1.89
N VAL A 294 -6.68 -7.68 -3.00
CA VAL A 294 -6.40 -6.86 -4.20
C VAL A 294 -7.68 -6.55 -4.98
N THR A 295 -8.53 -7.56 -5.22
CA THR A 295 -9.75 -7.37 -6.04
C THR A 295 -10.75 -6.42 -5.41
N ARG A 296 -10.71 -6.22 -4.09
CA ARG A 296 -11.57 -5.27 -3.38
C ARG A 296 -11.40 -3.82 -3.87
N SER A 297 -10.18 -3.42 -4.26
CA SER A 297 -9.85 -2.03 -4.54
C SER A 297 -9.20 -1.77 -5.91
N ALA A 298 -8.74 -2.81 -6.62
CA ALA A 298 -7.96 -2.63 -7.84
C ALA A 298 -8.73 -1.86 -8.95
N TYR A 299 -9.99 -2.16 -9.17
CA TYR A 299 -10.79 -1.45 -10.19
C TYR A 299 -11.27 -0.08 -9.70
N THR A 300 -11.47 0.10 -8.39
CA THR A 300 -11.71 1.42 -7.79
C THR A 300 -10.52 2.35 -8.00
N GLN A 301 -9.28 1.83 -7.92
CA GLN A 301 -8.07 2.60 -8.23
C GLN A 301 -8.01 3.07 -9.70
N LEU A 302 -8.69 2.36 -10.60
CA LEU A 302 -8.86 2.74 -12.00
C LEU A 302 -10.12 3.60 -12.25
N HIS A 303 -10.71 4.17 -11.18
CA HIS A 303 -11.93 4.99 -11.25
C HIS A 303 -13.10 4.30 -11.96
N HIS A 304 -13.17 2.97 -11.88
CA HIS A 304 -14.15 2.13 -12.57
C HIS A 304 -14.21 2.36 -14.09
N SER A 305 -13.09 2.77 -14.70
CA SER A 305 -12.98 3.12 -16.12
C SER A 305 -12.50 1.93 -16.95
N PRO A 306 -13.28 1.47 -17.96
CA PRO A 306 -12.84 0.43 -18.89
C PRO A 306 -11.60 0.84 -19.70
N VAL A 307 -11.47 2.14 -19.99
CA VAL A 307 -10.31 2.67 -20.74
C VAL A 307 -9.03 2.54 -19.91
N PHE A 308 -9.09 2.89 -18.62
CA PHE A 308 -7.94 2.70 -17.73
C PHE A 308 -7.63 1.23 -17.49
N LEU A 309 -8.65 0.36 -17.46
CA LEU A 309 -8.45 -1.09 -17.40
C LEU A 309 -7.71 -1.60 -18.63
N LEU A 310 -8.14 -1.22 -19.86
CA LEU A 310 -7.47 -1.59 -21.10
C LEU A 310 -6.03 -1.08 -21.12
N GLY A 311 -5.81 0.18 -20.75
CA GLY A 311 -4.47 0.76 -20.61
C GLY A 311 -3.60 0.00 -19.60
N THR A 312 -4.18 -0.49 -18.49
CA THR A 312 -3.50 -1.32 -17.49
C THR A 312 -3.14 -2.68 -18.07
N ILE A 313 -4.05 -3.33 -18.81
CA ILE A 313 -3.78 -4.62 -19.47
C ILE A 313 -2.59 -4.48 -20.43
N ILE A 314 -2.64 -3.51 -21.32
CA ILE A 314 -1.56 -3.27 -22.31
C ILE A 314 -0.25 -2.93 -21.55
N GLY A 315 -0.30 -1.98 -20.64
CA GLY A 315 0.88 -1.52 -19.90
C GLY A 315 1.53 -2.61 -19.06
N MET A 316 0.75 -3.42 -18.34
CA MET A 316 1.28 -4.54 -17.55
C MET A 316 1.87 -5.62 -18.44
N THR A 317 1.24 -5.93 -19.60
CA THR A 317 1.76 -6.90 -20.57
C THR A 317 3.10 -6.43 -21.13
N VAL A 318 3.18 -5.20 -21.60
CA VAL A 318 4.41 -4.63 -22.18
C VAL A 318 5.53 -4.52 -21.13
N VAL A 319 5.21 -4.02 -19.94
CA VAL A 319 6.23 -3.73 -18.91
C VAL A 319 6.73 -5.01 -18.24
N TYR A 320 5.86 -5.97 -17.94
CA TYR A 320 6.25 -7.13 -17.12
C TYR A 320 6.36 -8.43 -17.90
N MET A 321 5.45 -8.72 -18.84
CA MET A 321 5.42 -10.01 -19.53
C MET A 321 6.29 -10.01 -20.79
N ALA A 322 6.28 -8.91 -21.56
CA ALA A 322 7.02 -8.86 -22.82
C ALA A 322 8.55 -9.06 -22.67
N PRO A 323 9.26 -8.51 -21.65
CA PRO A 323 10.71 -8.72 -21.55
C PRO A 323 11.13 -10.19 -21.55
N PRO A 324 10.64 -11.08 -20.66
CA PRO A 324 11.06 -12.50 -20.67
C PRO A 324 10.54 -13.26 -21.89
N LEU A 325 9.32 -12.93 -22.41
CA LEU A 325 8.76 -13.61 -23.57
C LEU A 325 9.53 -13.28 -24.86
N VAL A 326 9.81 -12.00 -25.10
CA VAL A 326 10.61 -11.57 -26.25
C VAL A 326 12.03 -12.09 -26.14
N MET A 327 12.63 -12.06 -24.96
CA MET A 327 13.97 -12.62 -24.72
C MET A 327 14.03 -14.10 -25.07
N GLY A 328 13.06 -14.91 -24.62
CA GLY A 328 12.99 -16.34 -24.93
C GLY A 328 12.79 -16.62 -26.41
N PHE A 329 11.87 -15.89 -27.04
CA PHE A 329 11.65 -16.04 -28.51
C PHE A 329 12.87 -15.61 -29.30
N ALA A 330 13.50 -14.48 -28.99
CA ALA A 330 14.68 -13.96 -29.65
C ALA A 330 15.88 -14.91 -29.51
N PHE A 331 16.03 -15.59 -28.39
CA PHE A 331 17.04 -16.62 -28.17
C PHE A 331 16.86 -17.83 -29.14
N LEU A 332 15.60 -18.28 -29.32
CA LEU A 332 15.29 -19.41 -30.20
C LEU A 332 15.43 -19.10 -31.67
N HIS A 333 15.44 -17.82 -32.10
CA HIS A 333 15.49 -17.36 -33.45
C HIS A 333 16.76 -16.54 -33.80
N ASP A 334 17.78 -16.59 -32.93
CA ASP A 334 19.08 -15.92 -33.11
C ASP A 334 18.98 -14.39 -33.35
N LEU A 335 17.93 -13.75 -32.76
CA LEU A 335 17.69 -12.31 -32.90
C LEU A 335 18.45 -11.54 -31.77
N ILE A 336 19.74 -11.26 -32.02
CA ILE A 336 20.68 -10.74 -31.01
C ILE A 336 20.20 -9.43 -30.35
N PHE A 337 19.70 -8.45 -31.10
CA PHE A 337 19.31 -7.16 -30.53
C PHE A 337 18.00 -7.23 -29.70
N PRO A 338 16.89 -7.83 -30.18
CA PRO A 338 15.73 -8.06 -29.33
C PRO A 338 16.07 -8.87 -28.08
N LEU A 339 16.98 -9.85 -28.15
CA LEU A 339 17.49 -10.60 -27.00
C LEU A 339 18.17 -9.67 -25.98
N LEU A 340 19.11 -8.84 -26.43
CA LEU A 340 19.86 -7.93 -25.55
C LEU A 340 18.94 -6.87 -24.93
N PHE A 341 18.06 -6.24 -25.72
CA PHE A 341 17.17 -5.19 -25.22
C PHE A 341 16.17 -5.72 -24.19
N SER A 342 15.56 -6.86 -24.47
CA SER A 342 14.62 -7.51 -23.56
C SER A 342 15.34 -8.02 -22.28
N GLY A 343 16.54 -8.58 -22.44
CA GLY A 343 17.38 -8.99 -21.32
C GLY A 343 17.78 -7.82 -20.41
N CYS A 344 18.18 -6.69 -21.00
CA CYS A 344 18.45 -5.45 -20.23
C CYS A 344 17.20 -4.95 -19.52
N ALA A 345 16.04 -4.92 -20.18
CA ALA A 345 14.78 -4.52 -19.56
C ALA A 345 14.43 -5.40 -18.35
N TRP A 346 14.55 -6.74 -18.49
CA TRP A 346 14.32 -7.68 -17.39
C TRP A 346 15.38 -7.53 -16.29
N GLY A 347 16.64 -7.29 -16.64
CA GLY A 347 17.72 -7.00 -15.68
C GLY A 347 17.41 -5.75 -14.83
N ILE A 348 16.98 -4.64 -15.47
CA ILE A 348 16.57 -3.42 -14.77
C ILE A 348 15.36 -3.69 -13.86
N MET A 349 14.38 -4.47 -14.32
CA MET A 349 13.23 -4.90 -13.53
C MET A 349 13.68 -5.60 -12.23
N VAL A 350 14.54 -6.60 -12.34
CA VAL A 350 15.10 -7.34 -11.20
C VAL A 350 15.89 -6.42 -10.29
N TYR A 351 16.72 -5.55 -10.84
CA TYR A 351 17.55 -4.62 -10.09
C TYR A 351 16.70 -3.65 -9.25
N THR A 352 15.70 -3.02 -9.86
CA THR A 352 14.84 -2.04 -9.19
C THR A 352 13.94 -2.67 -8.12
N TYR A 353 13.64 -3.95 -8.20
CA TYR A 353 12.85 -4.65 -7.18
C TYR A 353 13.67 -5.08 -5.95
N ARG A 354 15.00 -5.19 -6.07
CA ARG A 354 15.88 -5.64 -4.96
C ARG A 354 15.72 -4.87 -3.65
N PRO A 355 15.60 -3.52 -3.60
CA PRO A 355 15.45 -2.80 -2.34
C PRO A 355 14.18 -3.19 -1.58
N THR A 356 13.06 -3.41 -2.29
CA THR A 356 11.82 -3.87 -1.66
C THR A 356 11.96 -5.31 -1.14
N LEU A 357 12.60 -6.21 -1.90
CA LEU A 357 12.89 -7.58 -1.42
C LEU A 357 13.73 -7.58 -0.14
N LYS A 358 14.73 -6.67 -0.03
CA LYS A 358 15.55 -6.53 1.18
C LYS A 358 14.75 -6.13 2.42
N ILE A 359 13.71 -5.30 2.30
CA ILE A 359 12.81 -4.93 3.41
C ILE A 359 12.13 -6.17 3.98
N TYR A 360 11.76 -7.10 3.11
CA TYR A 360 11.10 -8.34 3.48
C TYR A 360 12.05 -9.48 3.83
N TYR A 361 13.38 -9.29 3.71
CA TYR A 361 14.38 -10.35 3.81
C TYR A 361 14.14 -11.49 2.82
N ALA A 362 13.48 -11.17 1.69
CA ALA A 362 13.17 -12.12 0.64
C ALA A 362 14.42 -12.46 -0.20
N LYS A 363 14.47 -13.68 -0.71
CA LYS A 363 15.59 -14.13 -1.54
C LYS A 363 15.61 -13.36 -2.88
N PRO A 364 16.79 -12.97 -3.40
CA PRO A 364 16.91 -12.18 -4.62
C PRO A 364 16.26 -12.80 -5.87
N PHE A 365 16.14 -14.14 -5.93
CA PHE A 365 15.56 -14.84 -7.07
C PHE A 365 14.07 -14.47 -7.31
N TYR A 366 13.35 -14.00 -6.27
CA TYR A 366 11.98 -13.49 -6.45
C TYR A 366 11.93 -12.32 -7.43
N GLY A 367 13.04 -11.62 -7.64
CA GLY A 367 13.15 -10.59 -8.67
C GLY A 367 12.93 -11.12 -10.08
N LEU A 368 13.41 -12.32 -10.38
CA LEU A 368 13.20 -12.98 -11.67
C LEU A 368 11.73 -13.38 -11.89
N LEU A 369 10.98 -13.58 -10.81
CA LEU A 369 9.56 -13.95 -10.85
C LEU A 369 8.61 -12.75 -10.96
N LEU A 370 9.12 -11.52 -10.99
CA LEU A 370 8.28 -10.33 -11.06
C LEU A 370 7.35 -10.31 -12.29
N PRO A 371 7.71 -10.84 -13.48
CA PRO A 371 6.78 -11.02 -14.59
C PRO A 371 5.57 -11.90 -14.26
N VAL A 372 5.81 -13.03 -13.61
CA VAL A 372 4.72 -13.95 -13.16
C VAL A 372 3.83 -13.25 -12.13
N THR A 373 4.44 -12.55 -11.18
CA THR A 373 3.73 -11.76 -10.19
C THR A 373 2.90 -10.67 -10.86
N GLY A 374 3.46 -9.96 -11.85
CA GLY A 374 2.75 -8.96 -12.65
C GLY A 374 1.54 -9.54 -13.36
N LEU A 375 1.65 -10.75 -13.93
CA LEU A 375 0.52 -11.45 -14.56
C LEU A 375 -0.59 -11.75 -13.53
N ILE A 376 -0.23 -12.25 -12.35
CA ILE A 376 -1.20 -12.55 -11.29
C ILE A 376 -1.94 -11.27 -10.86
N TYR A 377 -1.23 -10.15 -10.65
CA TYR A 377 -1.85 -8.86 -10.32
C TYR A 377 -2.74 -8.32 -11.45
N LEU A 378 -2.37 -8.54 -12.71
CA LEU A 378 -3.19 -8.20 -13.86
C LEU A 378 -4.51 -8.99 -13.84
N LEU A 379 -4.45 -10.31 -13.60
CA LEU A 379 -5.63 -11.16 -13.49
C LEU A 379 -6.52 -10.75 -12.32
N MET A 380 -5.95 -10.42 -11.16
CA MET A 380 -6.68 -9.86 -10.02
C MET A 380 -7.38 -8.54 -10.39
N THR A 381 -6.72 -7.67 -11.16
CA THR A 381 -7.31 -6.38 -11.60
C THR A 381 -8.48 -6.59 -12.56
N ILE A 382 -8.36 -7.54 -13.49
CA ILE A 382 -9.45 -7.93 -14.39
C ILE A 382 -10.62 -8.53 -13.60
N ASP A 383 -10.33 -9.42 -12.63
CA ASP A 383 -11.39 -10.00 -11.79
C ASP A 383 -12.05 -8.94 -10.89
N SER A 384 -11.31 -7.93 -10.42
CA SER A 384 -11.89 -6.79 -9.70
C SER A 384 -12.93 -6.05 -10.54
N ALA A 385 -12.61 -5.79 -11.82
CA ALA A 385 -13.57 -5.17 -12.75
C ALA A 385 -14.77 -6.10 -13.01
N ARG A 386 -14.55 -7.39 -13.24
CA ARG A 386 -15.62 -8.38 -13.41
C ARG A 386 -16.57 -8.38 -12.20
N ARG A 387 -16.03 -8.41 -10.98
CA ARG A 387 -16.82 -8.38 -9.74
C ARG A 387 -17.63 -7.09 -9.62
N PHE A 388 -17.07 -5.95 -10.00
CA PHE A 388 -17.79 -4.68 -10.02
C PHE A 388 -19.04 -4.74 -10.92
N TYR A 389 -18.90 -5.21 -12.17
CA TYR A 389 -20.04 -5.34 -13.09
C TYR A 389 -21.06 -6.42 -12.68
N LEU A 390 -20.65 -7.37 -11.84
CA LEU A 390 -21.55 -8.37 -11.26
C LEU A 390 -22.19 -7.94 -9.91
N ASN A 391 -22.02 -6.66 -9.50
CA ASN A 391 -22.45 -6.12 -8.20
C ASN A 391 -21.93 -6.91 -7.00
N LYS A 392 -20.72 -7.48 -7.11
CA LYS A 392 -20.01 -8.23 -6.07
C LYS A 392 -18.70 -7.54 -5.64
N GLY A 393 -18.52 -6.26 -5.99
CA GLY A 393 -17.34 -5.48 -5.67
C GLY A 393 -17.47 -4.71 -4.36
N GLY A 394 -16.33 -4.33 -3.74
CA GLY A 394 -16.33 -3.42 -2.60
C GLY A 394 -16.81 -4.03 -1.29
N GLU A 395 -16.42 -5.25 -0.95
CA GLU A 395 -16.78 -5.89 0.33
C GLU A 395 -15.72 -5.57 1.41
N TRP A 396 -16.20 -5.19 2.60
CA TRP A 396 -15.36 -5.10 3.81
C TRP A 396 -15.96 -5.95 4.92
N LYS A 397 -15.27 -7.02 5.33
CA LYS A 397 -15.67 -7.89 6.43
C LYS A 397 -17.13 -8.36 6.34
N GLY A 398 -17.56 -8.82 5.15
CA GLY A 398 -18.91 -9.30 4.90
C GLY A 398 -19.96 -8.21 4.61
N ARG A 399 -19.56 -6.94 4.52
CA ARG A 399 -20.45 -5.84 4.09
C ARG A 399 -20.13 -5.44 2.66
N VAL A 400 -21.09 -5.60 1.78
CA VAL A 400 -21.02 -5.11 0.38
C VAL A 400 -21.45 -3.65 0.35
N TYR A 401 -20.67 -2.82 -0.31
CA TYR A 401 -21.00 -1.41 -0.57
C TYR A 401 -21.59 -1.29 -1.98
N ASN A 402 -22.82 -0.86 -2.08
CA ASN A 402 -23.48 -0.53 -3.34
C ASN A 402 -23.32 0.96 -3.67
#